data_13a0548d16e0355f5a2b240a88ed9172
#
_entry.id   13a0548d16e0355f5a2b240a88ed9172
#
_cell.length_a   1.000
_cell.length_b   1.000
_cell.length_c   1.000
_cell.angle_alpha   90.00
_cell.angle_beta   90.00
_cell.angle_gamma   90.00
#
_symmetry.space_group_name_H-M   'P 1'
#
loop_
_entity.id
_entity.type
_entity.pdbx_description
1 polymer ?
#
loop_
_entity_poly.entity_id
_entity_poly.type
_entity_poly.pdbx_seq_one_letter_code
_entity_poly.pdbx_strand_id
1 'polypeptide(L)'
;MYFSVDESTGKSNTYMEIATYPEKFTDDITVEISADSEDHCIIVLSNQMGRILRMMGVNVNQGKNQIHVDNVNALDAGIYQLSVKNTNSNILYSSILTKF
;
A
#
# COMPACT_ATOMS: atom_id res chain seq x y z
N MET A 1 -4.40 1.22 -26.69
CA MET A 1 -4.74 0.65 -26.43
C MET A 1 -5.17 0.50 -26.13
N TYR A 2 -4.91 0.78 -26.26
CA TYR A 2 -5.42 0.19 -25.96
C TYR A 2 -5.77 -0.17 -25.60
N PHE A 3 -5.65 -0.09 -25.55
CA PHE A 3 -6.25 -0.83 -25.25
C PHE A 3 -6.70 -1.12 -24.80
N SER A 4 -6.61 -0.99 -24.82
CA SER A 4 -7.16 -1.58 -24.45
C SER A 4 -7.79 -1.95 -24.05
N VAL A 5 -7.82 -2.02 -24.13
CA VAL A 5 -8.39 -2.60 -23.78
C VAL A 5 -9.02 -2.98 -23.36
N ASP A 6 -8.99 -3.06 -23.38
CA ASP A 6 -9.55 -3.51 -23.01
C ASP A 6 -10.16 -3.71 -22.58
N GLU A 7 -10.16 -3.88 -22.66
CA GLU A 7 -10.63 -4.13 -22.28
C GLU A 7 -11.27 -4.41 -21.81
N SER A 8 -11.23 -4.57 -21.88
CA SER A 8 -11.76 -4.81 -21.29
C SER A 8 -12.29 -5.33 -20.77
N THR A 9 -12.10 -5.55 -21.18
CA THR A 9 -12.47 -6.36 -20.41
C THR A 9 -13.27 -6.16 -19.19
N GLY A 10 -14.20 -6.13 -18.98
CA GLY A 10 -15.02 -5.88 -17.92
C GLY A 10 -14.43 -5.60 -16.59
N LYS A 11 -13.17 -5.72 -16.52
CA LYS A 11 -12.49 -5.55 -15.28
C LYS A 11 -12.05 -4.11 -15.10
N SER A 12 -12.37 -3.57 -13.97
CA SER A 12 -11.93 -2.25 -13.61
C SER A 12 -10.44 -2.27 -13.27
N ASN A 13 -9.67 -1.44 -13.91
CA ASN A 13 -8.26 -1.25 -13.56
C ASN A 13 -8.08 0.16 -13.07
N THR A 14 -8.35 0.34 -11.79
CA THR A 14 -8.18 1.64 -11.16
C THR A 14 -6.72 2.03 -11.20
N TYR A 15 -6.44 3.19 -11.75
CA TYR A 15 -5.10 3.72 -11.75
C TYR A 15 -4.80 4.34 -10.39
N MET A 16 -3.67 3.99 -9.81
CA MET A 16 -3.26 4.49 -8.51
C MET A 16 -1.82 4.92 -8.53
N GLU A 17 -1.52 6.02 -7.88
CA GLU A 17 -0.17 6.44 -7.54
C GLU A 17 -0.02 6.32 -6.04
N ILE A 18 1.00 5.60 -5.61
CA ILE A 18 1.15 5.24 -4.20
C ILE A 18 2.52 5.69 -3.74
N ALA A 19 2.56 6.29 -2.55
CA ALA A 19 3.81 6.69 -1.91
C ALA A 19 3.71 6.40 -0.43
N THR A 20 4.85 6.14 0.20
CA THR A 20 4.93 5.96 1.65
C THR A 20 5.99 6.89 2.20
N TYR A 21 5.76 7.40 3.40
CA TYR A 21 6.72 8.25 4.09
C TYR A 21 6.48 8.25 5.58
N PRO A 22 7.51 8.51 6.36
CA PRO A 22 8.89 8.69 5.94
C PRO A 22 9.55 7.34 5.66
N GLU A 23 10.62 7.34 4.88
CA GLU A 23 11.37 6.13 4.59
C GLU A 23 12.05 5.60 5.86
N LYS A 24 12.46 6.50 6.74
CA LYS A 24 13.01 6.18 8.04
C LYS A 24 12.02 6.67 9.09
N PHE A 25 11.43 5.76 9.83
CA PHE A 25 10.31 6.10 10.69
C PHE A 25 10.60 5.71 12.15
N THR A 26 9.89 6.36 13.06
CA THR A 26 9.89 6.01 14.47
C THR A 26 8.48 5.72 14.97
N ASP A 27 7.56 6.65 14.74
CA ASP A 27 6.23 6.57 15.35
C ASP A 27 5.11 6.34 14.36
N ASP A 28 5.34 6.64 13.09
CA ASP A 28 4.24 6.65 12.14
C ASP A 28 4.72 6.37 10.73
N ILE A 29 3.87 5.71 9.97
CA ILE A 29 4.04 5.53 8.53
C ILE A 29 2.75 6.00 7.87
N THR A 30 2.89 6.85 6.87
CA THR A 30 1.75 7.29 6.07
C THR A 30 1.85 6.67 4.69
N VAL A 31 0.74 6.07 4.24
CA VAL A 31 0.60 5.58 2.87
C VAL A 31 -0.35 6.53 2.16
N GLU A 32 0.14 7.16 1.11
CA GLU A 32 -0.66 8.09 0.33
C GLU A 32 -1.04 7.42 -0.98
N ILE A 33 -2.33 7.33 -1.26
CA ILE A 33 -2.84 6.70 -2.46
C ILE A 33 -3.70 7.69 -3.21
N SER A 34 -3.31 8.01 -4.44
CA SER A 34 -4.12 8.83 -5.33
C SER A 34 -4.75 7.90 -6.36
N ALA A 35 -6.07 7.89 -6.43
CA ALA A 35 -6.79 6.94 -7.27
C ALA A 35 -7.76 7.70 -8.19
N ASP A 36 -7.97 7.14 -9.39
CA ASP A 36 -8.90 7.74 -10.33
C ASP A 36 -10.34 7.26 -10.12
N SER A 37 -10.55 6.27 -9.27
CA SER A 37 -11.88 5.81 -8.91
C SER A 37 -11.82 5.07 -7.58
N GLU A 38 -12.99 4.75 -7.02
CA GLU A 38 -13.06 4.00 -5.77
C GLU A 38 -12.56 2.58 -5.97
N ASP A 39 -11.87 2.06 -4.95
CA ASP A 39 -11.35 0.70 -4.99
C ASP A 39 -11.04 0.26 -3.56
N HIS A 40 -10.55 -0.98 -3.45
CA HIS A 40 -10.13 -1.56 -2.18
C HIS A 40 -8.69 -2.04 -2.31
N CYS A 41 -7.92 -1.85 -1.26
CA CYS A 41 -6.53 -2.29 -1.22
C CYS A 41 -6.25 -2.95 0.11
N ILE A 42 -5.17 -3.71 0.15
CA ILE A 42 -4.66 -4.31 1.37
C ILE A 42 -3.23 -3.82 1.56
N ILE A 43 -2.97 -3.20 2.71
CA ILE A 43 -1.64 -2.73 3.07
C ILE A 43 -1.01 -3.77 3.97
N VAL A 44 0.20 -4.21 3.63
CA VAL A 44 0.91 -5.25 4.36
C VAL A 44 2.28 -4.74 4.75
N LEU A 45 2.63 -4.85 6.03
CA LEU A 45 3.95 -4.53 6.52
C LEU A 45 4.60 -5.81 7.03
N SER A 46 5.75 -6.16 6.47
CA SER A 46 6.46 -7.39 6.84
C SER A 46 7.90 -7.08 7.20
N ASN A 47 8.52 -8.00 7.96
CA ASN A 47 9.93 -7.86 8.34
C ASN A 47 10.82 -8.48 7.27
N GLN A 48 12.15 -8.47 7.51
CA GLN A 48 13.11 -9.01 6.56
C GLN A 48 12.95 -10.50 6.31
N MET A 49 12.35 -11.22 7.24
CA MET A 49 12.15 -12.65 7.10
C MET A 49 10.85 -12.98 6.38
N GLY A 50 10.11 -11.95 5.95
CA GLY A 50 8.84 -12.15 5.25
C GLY A 50 7.65 -12.34 6.17
N ARG A 51 7.85 -12.19 7.48
CA ARG A 51 6.74 -12.33 8.42
C ARG A 51 5.88 -11.07 8.39
N ILE A 52 4.59 -11.26 8.24
CA ILE A 52 3.65 -10.15 8.21
C ILE A 52 3.38 -9.69 9.64
N LEU A 53 3.61 -8.41 9.89
CA LEU A 53 3.45 -7.82 11.21
C LEU A 53 2.23 -6.91 11.30
N ARG A 54 1.83 -6.32 10.18
CA ARG A 54 0.62 -5.50 10.09
C ARG A 54 -0.06 -5.79 8.78
N MET A 55 -1.38 -5.86 8.80
CA MET A 55 -2.16 -6.03 7.58
C MET A 55 -3.46 -5.28 7.77
N MET A 56 -3.83 -4.47 6.80
CA MET A 56 -5.07 -3.72 6.90
C MET A 56 -5.71 -3.54 5.55
N GLY A 57 -7.02 -3.79 5.49
CA GLY A 57 -7.79 -3.50 4.31
C GLY A 57 -8.25 -2.06 4.35
N VAL A 58 -8.19 -1.37 3.24
CA VAL A 58 -8.61 0.03 3.16
C VAL A 58 -9.50 0.24 1.96
N ASN A 59 -10.48 1.13 2.14
CA ASN A 59 -11.30 1.61 1.05
C ASN A 59 -10.66 2.88 0.51
N VAL A 60 -10.40 2.90 -0.79
CA VAL A 60 -9.77 4.02 -1.44
C VAL A 60 -10.84 4.79 -2.19
N ASN A 61 -10.92 6.08 -1.94
CA ASN A 61 -11.85 6.98 -2.63
C ASN A 61 -11.16 7.60 -3.83
N GLN A 62 -11.95 8.06 -4.77
CA GLN A 62 -11.40 8.86 -5.86
C GLN A 62 -10.69 10.07 -5.29
N GLY A 63 -9.49 10.34 -5.78
CA GLY A 63 -8.67 11.44 -5.29
C GLY A 63 -7.57 10.95 -4.37
N LYS A 64 -7.13 11.80 -3.46
CA LYS A 64 -6.01 11.52 -2.59
C LYS A 64 -6.49 10.94 -1.26
N ASN A 65 -5.88 9.85 -0.85
CA ASN A 65 -6.16 9.17 0.41
C ASN A 65 -4.88 9.10 1.22
N GLN A 66 -4.97 9.38 2.51
CA GLN A 66 -3.85 9.24 3.42
C GLN A 66 -4.23 8.23 4.49
N ILE A 67 -3.44 7.18 4.60
CA ILE A 67 -3.69 6.08 5.51
C ILE A 67 -2.49 5.94 6.44
N HIS A 68 -2.75 5.85 7.74
CA HIS A 68 -1.70 5.64 8.74
C HIS A 68 -1.67 4.17 9.12
N VAL A 69 -0.46 3.61 9.20
CA VAL A 69 -0.30 2.21 9.60
C VAL A 69 -0.23 2.17 11.12
N ASP A 70 -1.08 1.35 11.73
CA ASP A 70 -1.26 1.33 13.18
C ASP A 70 -0.06 0.74 13.92
N ASN A 71 0.25 1.33 15.08
CA ASN A 71 1.16 0.76 16.07
C ASN A 71 2.54 0.42 15.54
N VAL A 72 3.05 1.20 14.61
CA VAL A 72 4.41 0.96 14.10
C VAL A 72 5.46 1.38 15.12
N ASN A 73 5.09 2.24 16.06
CA ASN A 73 6.00 2.63 17.12
C ASN A 73 6.37 1.46 18.04
N ALA A 74 5.56 0.41 18.06
CA ALA A 74 5.82 -0.78 18.89
C ALA A 74 6.75 -1.78 18.20
N LEU A 75 7.11 -1.55 16.94
CA LEU A 75 7.96 -2.47 16.20
C LEU A 75 9.42 -2.31 16.61
N ASP A 76 10.17 -3.41 16.53
CA ASP A 76 11.61 -3.37 16.78
C ASP A 76 12.32 -2.57 15.68
N ALA A 77 13.46 -1.99 16.04
CA ALA A 77 14.29 -1.33 15.05
C ALA A 77 14.72 -2.34 13.99
N GLY A 78 14.74 -1.92 12.75
CA GLY A 78 15.14 -2.82 11.66
C GLY A 78 14.54 -2.40 10.34
N ILE A 79 14.65 -3.30 9.38
CA ILE A 79 14.21 -3.07 8.01
C ILE A 79 12.89 -3.79 7.78
N TYR A 80 11.97 -3.08 7.14
CA TYR A 80 10.62 -3.60 6.87
C TYR A 80 10.27 -3.36 5.42
N GLN A 81 9.35 -4.15 4.90
CA GLN A 81 8.81 -3.98 3.57
C GLN A 81 7.33 -3.67 3.67
N LEU A 82 6.92 -2.59 3.03
CA LEU A 82 5.52 -2.24 2.95
C LEU A 82 5.04 -2.51 1.53
N SER A 83 3.95 -3.22 1.41
CA SER A 83 3.34 -3.54 0.11
C SER A 83 1.89 -3.14 0.12
N VAL A 84 1.40 -2.70 -1.03
CA VAL A 84 -0.02 -2.44 -1.24
C VAL A 84 -0.48 -3.41 -2.32
N LYS A 85 -1.51 -4.18 -2.01
CA LYS A 85 -2.04 -5.19 -2.90
C LYS A 85 -3.49 -4.89 -3.25
N ASN A 86 -3.93 -5.35 -4.42
CA ASN A 86 -5.35 -5.29 -4.74
C ASN A 86 -6.05 -6.51 -4.14
N THR A 87 -7.36 -6.62 -4.34
CA THR A 87 -8.14 -7.71 -3.77
C THR A 87 -7.84 -9.05 -4.40
N ASN A 88 -7.14 -9.07 -5.53
CA ASN A 88 -6.69 -10.31 -6.17
C ASN A 88 -5.27 -10.69 -5.72
N SER A 89 -4.74 -10.02 -4.70
CA SER A 89 -3.42 -10.26 -4.14
C SER A 89 -2.27 -9.91 -5.08
N ASN A 90 -2.53 -9.11 -6.09
CA ASN A 90 -1.46 -8.58 -6.94
C ASN A 90 -0.82 -7.39 -6.25
N ILE A 91 0.51 -7.35 -6.25
CA ILE A 91 1.24 -6.26 -5.63
C ILE A 91 1.20 -5.05 -6.55
N LEU A 92 0.64 -3.95 -6.04
CA LEU A 92 0.56 -2.69 -6.78
C LEU A 92 1.74 -1.79 -6.47
N TYR A 93 2.36 -1.96 -5.31
CA TYR A 93 3.40 -1.06 -4.82
C TYR A 93 4.18 -1.76 -3.73
N SER A 94 5.47 -1.49 -3.65
CA SER A 94 6.31 -2.05 -2.60
C SER A 94 7.42 -1.06 -2.29
N SER A 95 7.78 -0.94 -1.02
CA SER A 95 8.80 -0.01 -0.57
C SER A 95 9.52 -0.59 0.64
N ILE A 96 10.80 -0.26 0.79
CA ILE A 96 11.60 -0.67 1.94
C ILE A 96 11.69 0.51 2.90
N LEU A 97 11.40 0.25 4.16
CA LEU A 97 11.39 1.26 5.22
C LEU A 97 12.30 0.82 6.35
N THR A 98 12.83 1.79 7.07
CA THR A 98 13.73 1.51 8.20
C THR A 98 13.11 2.10 9.48
N LYS A 99 13.03 1.28 10.53
CA LYS A 99 12.58 1.70 11.85
C LYS A 99 13.78 1.98 12.74
N PHE A 100 13.78 3.12 13.37
CA PHE A 100 14.84 3.48 14.33
C PHE A 100 14.51 3.03 15.73
#